data_c2dbc6bebefbfc9cbfd2fd76dc5ddbe1
#
_entry.id   c2dbc6bebefbfc9cbfd2fd76dc5ddbe1
#
_cell.length_a   1.000
_cell.length_b   1.000
_cell.length_c   1.000
_cell.angle_alpha   90.00
_cell.angle_beta   90.00
_cell.angle_gamma   90.00
#
_symmetry.space_group_name_H-M   'P 1'
#
loop_
_entity.id
_entity.type
_entity.pdbx_description
1 polymer ?
#
loop_
_entity_poly.entity_id
_entity_poly.type
_entity_poly.pdbx_seq_one_letter_code
_entity_poly.pdbx_strand_id
1 'polypeptide(L)'
;AADEVNMIACQVAHSLFHVPTKIARIRNQNYLDPLWGDLFSRDHMPIDHIISPEVEVARAMSRRLQVPGATDMIPLANDKVRLIGVRCLKECPLINTLLRQLTQLFPDLHIVIVGILRDDKPIIPEAEDQMLAGDIAYFVVDTEHVARAMAAFGHEESEARRMVILGGGNIGLCLGQMVTESYAGMNIKVIESSKER
;
A
#
# COMPACT_ATOMS: atom_id res chain seq x y z
N ALA A 1 -4.02 6.96 23.26
CA ALA A 1 -5.27 7.65 23.56
C ALA A 1 -6.42 6.75 23.12
N ALA A 2 -7.53 6.74 23.87
CA ALA A 2 -8.75 6.02 23.50
C ALA A 2 -9.48 6.79 22.37
N ASP A 3 -10.27 6.10 21.60
CA ASP A 3 -10.99 6.70 20.45
C ASP A 3 -11.95 7.79 20.94
N GLU A 4 -12.61 7.57 22.07
CA GLU A 4 -13.54 8.50 22.71
C GLU A 4 -12.85 9.82 23.08
N VAL A 5 -11.60 9.75 23.55
CA VAL A 5 -10.81 10.95 23.86
C VAL A 5 -10.55 11.78 22.60
N ASN A 6 -10.22 11.11 21.48
CA ASN A 6 -10.00 11.77 20.21
C ASN A 6 -11.30 12.41 19.68
N MET A 7 -12.43 11.72 19.84
CA MET A 7 -13.76 12.22 19.45
C MET A 7 -14.13 13.47 20.25
N ILE A 8 -13.99 13.43 21.59
CA ILE A 8 -14.28 14.56 22.47
C ILE A 8 -13.33 15.73 22.17
N ALA A 9 -12.04 15.46 21.93
CA ALA A 9 -11.10 16.53 21.57
C ALA A 9 -11.52 17.25 20.29
N CYS A 10 -12.00 16.53 19.28
CA CYS A 10 -12.53 17.12 18.05
C CYS A 10 -13.80 17.94 18.29
N GLN A 11 -14.69 17.45 19.18
CA GLN A 11 -15.89 18.19 19.58
C GLN A 11 -15.54 19.50 20.27
N VAL A 12 -14.60 19.49 21.22
CA VAL A 12 -14.12 20.69 21.91
C VAL A 12 -13.46 21.67 20.92
N ALA A 13 -12.61 21.16 20.02
CA ALA A 13 -11.96 21.95 18.99
C ALA A 13 -12.97 22.64 18.06
N HIS A 14 -14.06 21.96 17.72
CA HIS A 14 -15.15 22.52 16.95
C HIS A 14 -15.93 23.59 17.73
N SER A 15 -16.41 23.25 18.93
CA SER A 15 -17.40 24.06 19.65
C SER A 15 -16.79 25.27 20.31
N LEU A 16 -15.55 25.18 20.84
CA LEU A 16 -14.93 26.27 21.60
C LEU A 16 -13.87 27.04 20.78
N PHE A 17 -13.20 26.38 19.85
CA PHE A 17 -12.07 26.96 19.12
C PHE A 17 -12.33 27.17 17.64
N HIS A 18 -13.49 26.73 17.13
CA HIS A 18 -13.90 26.88 15.74
C HIS A 18 -12.85 26.39 14.74
N VAL A 19 -12.13 25.32 15.08
CA VAL A 19 -11.12 24.72 14.21
C VAL A 19 -11.78 24.22 12.93
N PRO A 20 -11.32 24.67 11.74
CA PRO A 20 -12.03 24.36 10.49
C PRO A 20 -11.91 22.90 10.07
N THR A 21 -10.76 22.26 10.30
CA THR A 21 -10.52 20.87 9.90
C THR A 21 -10.07 20.04 11.11
N LYS A 22 -10.80 18.99 11.39
CA LYS A 22 -10.53 18.07 12.52
C LYS A 22 -10.24 16.68 11.99
N ILE A 23 -9.12 16.13 12.40
CA ILE A 23 -8.66 14.80 12.04
C ILE A 23 -8.57 13.96 13.30
N ALA A 24 -9.23 12.81 13.33
CA ALA A 24 -9.19 11.91 14.47
C ALA A 24 -8.68 10.52 14.08
N ARG A 25 -7.91 9.92 14.99
CA ARG A 25 -7.60 8.50 14.91
C ARG A 25 -8.69 7.70 15.61
N ILE A 26 -9.35 6.82 14.86
CA ILE A 26 -10.36 5.88 15.35
C ILE A 26 -9.92 4.47 14.99
N ARG A 27 -9.75 3.62 16.00
CA ARG A 27 -9.25 2.25 15.86
C ARG A 27 -10.35 1.21 15.89
N ASN A 28 -11.40 1.48 16.67
CA ASN A 28 -12.51 0.55 16.84
C ASN A 28 -13.40 0.60 15.59
N GLN A 29 -13.42 -0.52 14.87
CA GLN A 29 -14.16 -0.66 13.62
C GLN A 29 -15.67 -0.49 13.80
N ASN A 30 -16.22 -0.74 14.99
CA ASN A 30 -17.64 -0.55 15.24
C ASN A 30 -18.10 0.91 15.04
N TYR A 31 -17.22 1.88 15.26
CA TYR A 31 -17.52 3.30 14.98
C TYR A 31 -17.49 3.63 13.49
N LEU A 32 -16.86 2.78 12.68
CA LEU A 32 -16.71 2.98 11.23
C LEU A 32 -17.74 2.21 10.42
N ASP A 33 -18.66 1.50 11.08
CA ASP A 33 -19.75 0.80 10.43
C ASP A 33 -20.64 1.79 9.65
N PRO A 34 -20.99 1.51 8.40
CA PRO A 34 -21.89 2.35 7.60
C PRO A 34 -23.23 2.67 8.28
N LEU A 35 -23.71 1.82 9.19
CA LEU A 35 -24.90 2.08 9.99
C LEU A 35 -24.78 3.34 10.86
N TRP A 36 -23.57 3.74 11.22
CA TRP A 36 -23.26 4.92 12.02
C TRP A 36 -22.67 6.06 11.19
N GLY A 37 -22.88 6.06 9.87
CA GLY A 37 -22.30 7.02 8.94
C GLY A 37 -22.50 8.49 9.34
N ASP A 38 -23.66 8.80 9.94
CA ASP A 38 -23.98 10.16 10.40
C ASP A 38 -23.32 10.55 11.73
N LEU A 39 -22.74 9.60 12.47
CA LEU A 39 -22.11 9.85 13.76
C LEU A 39 -21.03 10.96 13.66
N PHE A 40 -20.26 10.97 12.60
CA PHE A 40 -19.16 11.92 12.39
C PHE A 40 -19.54 13.14 11.56
N SER A 41 -20.83 13.44 11.49
CA SER A 41 -21.34 14.66 10.87
C SER A 41 -21.10 15.89 11.77
N ARG A 42 -21.24 17.09 11.19
CA ARG A 42 -21.12 18.37 11.93
C ARG A 42 -22.15 18.53 13.05
N ASP A 43 -23.30 17.90 12.89
CA ASP A 43 -24.42 18.03 13.85
C ASP A 43 -24.27 17.10 15.04
N HIS A 44 -23.41 16.06 14.95
CA HIS A 44 -23.18 15.10 16.02
C HIS A 44 -21.76 15.17 16.54
N MET A 45 -20.81 14.49 15.91
CA MET A 45 -19.37 14.50 16.26
C MET A 45 -18.57 15.04 15.08
N PRO A 46 -18.18 16.31 15.08
CA PRO A 46 -17.60 16.99 13.91
C PRO A 46 -16.16 16.56 13.66
N ILE A 47 -15.98 15.43 13.00
CA ILE A 47 -14.70 14.89 12.54
C ILE A 47 -14.71 14.91 11.01
N ASP A 48 -13.81 15.68 10.42
CA ASP A 48 -13.77 15.84 8.96
C ASP A 48 -13.00 14.68 8.30
N HIS A 49 -11.98 14.15 8.98
CA HIS A 49 -11.20 13.01 8.48
C HIS A 49 -10.91 12.02 9.60
N ILE A 50 -11.16 10.74 9.31
CA ILE A 50 -10.88 9.63 10.23
C ILE A 50 -9.67 8.88 9.71
N ILE A 51 -8.69 8.63 10.60
CA ILE A 51 -7.54 7.78 10.31
C ILE A 51 -7.69 6.51 11.16
N SER A 52 -7.83 5.38 10.51
CA SER A 52 -7.73 4.06 11.13
C SER A 52 -6.43 3.38 10.70
N PRO A 53 -5.38 3.38 11.53
CA PRO A 53 -4.10 2.77 11.17
C PRO A 53 -4.22 1.30 10.77
N GLU A 54 -5.13 0.58 11.40
CA GLU A 54 -5.39 -0.83 11.14
C GLU A 54 -5.91 -1.05 9.70
N VAL A 55 -6.84 -0.20 9.26
CA VAL A 55 -7.39 -0.22 7.90
C VAL A 55 -6.32 0.17 6.88
N GLU A 56 -5.52 1.21 7.17
CA GLU A 56 -4.48 1.66 6.24
C GLU A 56 -3.37 0.62 6.07
N VAL A 57 -2.95 -0.04 7.16
CA VAL A 57 -1.97 -1.13 7.09
C VAL A 57 -2.53 -2.31 6.30
N ALA A 58 -3.78 -2.73 6.59
CA ALA A 58 -4.44 -3.81 5.86
C ALA A 58 -4.56 -3.48 4.36
N ARG A 59 -4.92 -2.24 4.03
CA ARG A 59 -5.01 -1.75 2.64
C ARG A 59 -3.64 -1.77 1.94
N ALA A 60 -2.59 -1.32 2.61
CA ALA A 60 -1.23 -1.36 2.06
C ALA A 60 -0.77 -2.80 1.79
N MET A 61 -1.08 -3.74 2.70
CA MET A 61 -0.80 -5.17 2.50
C MET A 61 -1.60 -5.76 1.34
N SER A 62 -2.90 -5.46 1.27
CA SER A 62 -3.77 -5.93 0.18
C SER A 62 -3.28 -5.46 -1.20
N ARG A 63 -2.82 -4.21 -1.31
CA ARG A 63 -2.26 -3.68 -2.55
C ARG A 63 -1.05 -4.47 -3.06
N ARG A 64 -0.17 -4.92 -2.16
CA ARG A 64 1.00 -5.73 -2.55
C ARG A 64 0.63 -7.06 -3.20
N LEU A 65 -0.54 -7.61 -2.88
CA LEU A 65 -1.03 -8.84 -3.51
C LEU A 65 -1.40 -8.65 -4.98
N GLN A 66 -1.66 -7.40 -5.42
CA GLN A 66 -1.99 -7.08 -6.80
C GLN A 66 -0.77 -7.15 -7.74
N VAL A 67 0.43 -7.05 -7.18
CA VAL A 67 1.67 -7.07 -7.95
C VAL A 67 2.64 -8.06 -7.28
N PRO A 68 2.52 -9.36 -7.58
CA PRO A 68 3.43 -10.37 -7.04
C PRO A 68 4.89 -10.02 -7.33
N GLY A 69 5.78 -10.26 -6.37
CA GLY A 69 7.19 -9.87 -6.49
C GLY A 69 7.51 -8.41 -6.14
N ALA A 70 6.51 -7.52 -6.09
CA ALA A 70 6.74 -6.14 -5.66
C ALA A 70 7.00 -6.05 -4.15
N THR A 71 7.98 -5.24 -3.75
CA THR A 71 8.22 -4.88 -2.35
C THR A 71 7.24 -3.80 -1.89
N ASP A 72 6.89 -2.87 -2.80
CA ASP A 72 5.95 -1.78 -2.57
C ASP A 72 5.09 -1.53 -3.82
N MET A 73 3.85 -1.08 -3.60
CA MET A 73 2.96 -0.63 -4.67
C MET A 73 2.08 0.51 -4.19
N ILE A 74 2.16 1.64 -4.88
CA ILE A 74 1.37 2.83 -4.59
C ILE A 74 0.64 3.27 -5.87
N PRO A 75 -0.70 3.26 -5.88
CA PRO A 75 -1.47 3.76 -7.00
C PRO A 75 -1.40 5.30 -7.05
N LEU A 76 -1.21 5.85 -8.23
CA LEU A 76 -1.16 7.29 -8.50
C LEU A 76 -2.20 7.65 -9.56
N ALA A 77 -2.58 8.93 -9.62
CA ALA A 77 -3.49 9.45 -10.64
C ALA A 77 -4.78 8.63 -10.81
N ASN A 78 -5.46 8.27 -9.70
CA ASN A 78 -6.63 7.40 -9.68
C ASN A 78 -6.37 6.01 -10.32
N ASP A 79 -5.25 5.40 -9.95
CA ASP A 79 -4.77 4.09 -10.41
C ASP A 79 -4.48 3.99 -11.92
N LYS A 80 -4.29 5.11 -12.61
CA LYS A 80 -3.82 5.13 -13.99
C LYS A 80 -2.33 4.78 -14.09
N VAL A 81 -1.58 5.16 -13.07
CA VAL A 81 -0.13 4.98 -12.97
C VAL A 81 0.19 4.37 -11.62
N ARG A 82 1.18 3.50 -11.55
CA ARG A 82 1.63 2.87 -10.30
C ARG A 82 3.12 3.13 -10.05
N LEU A 83 3.43 3.52 -8.82
CA LEU A 83 4.79 3.49 -8.30
C LEU A 83 5.02 2.11 -7.69
N ILE A 84 6.01 1.41 -8.20
CA ILE A 84 6.34 0.04 -7.79
C ILE A 84 7.78 0.00 -7.31
N GLY A 85 7.99 -0.61 -6.14
CA GLY A 85 9.29 -1.00 -5.63
C GLY A 85 9.54 -2.47 -5.93
N VAL A 86 10.67 -2.80 -6.52
CA VAL A 86 11.04 -4.17 -6.85
C VAL A 86 12.51 -4.44 -6.53
N ARG A 87 12.80 -5.62 -6.00
CA ARG A 87 14.17 -6.03 -5.75
C ARG A 87 14.84 -6.51 -7.03
N CYS A 88 15.98 -5.93 -7.37
CA CYS A 88 16.79 -6.35 -8.51
C CYS A 88 17.48 -7.68 -8.19
N LEU A 89 17.05 -8.76 -8.85
CA LEU A 89 17.66 -10.07 -8.76
C LEU A 89 18.94 -10.13 -9.60
N LYS A 90 19.82 -11.09 -9.32
CA LYS A 90 21.07 -11.27 -10.09
C LYS A 90 20.83 -11.59 -11.57
N GLU A 91 19.73 -12.24 -11.84
CA GLU A 91 19.29 -12.67 -13.17
C GLU A 91 18.50 -11.59 -13.92
N CYS A 92 18.23 -10.45 -13.26
CA CYS A 92 17.48 -9.36 -13.87
C CYS A 92 18.23 -8.75 -15.08
N PRO A 93 17.66 -8.73 -16.27
CA PRO A 93 18.34 -8.21 -17.47
C PRO A 93 18.56 -6.69 -17.44
N LEU A 94 17.89 -5.97 -16.56
CA LEU A 94 17.97 -4.52 -16.47
C LEU A 94 19.14 -4.01 -15.59
N ILE A 95 19.75 -4.87 -14.77
CA ILE A 95 20.90 -4.49 -13.93
C ILE A 95 22.17 -4.26 -14.77
N ASN A 96 23.10 -3.51 -14.22
CA ASN A 96 24.37 -3.15 -14.88
C ASN A 96 24.20 -2.42 -16.23
N THR A 97 22.99 -1.90 -16.51
CA THR A 97 22.67 -1.12 -17.70
C THR A 97 22.48 0.33 -17.28
N LEU A 98 23.10 1.25 -18.03
CA LEU A 98 22.91 2.69 -17.77
C LEU A 98 21.45 3.06 -17.95
N LEU A 99 20.88 3.86 -17.03
CA LEU A 99 19.46 4.21 -17.06
C LEU A 99 19.07 4.90 -18.37
N ARG A 100 19.94 5.73 -18.95
CA ARG A 100 19.72 6.34 -20.27
C ARG A 100 19.56 5.33 -21.42
N GLN A 101 20.10 4.13 -21.27
CA GLN A 101 20.05 3.09 -22.30
C GLN A 101 18.79 2.21 -22.15
N LEU A 102 18.13 2.21 -20.99
CA LEU A 102 16.96 1.38 -20.75
C LEU A 102 15.84 1.64 -21.76
N THR A 103 15.56 2.90 -22.07
CA THR A 103 14.52 3.25 -23.05
C THR A 103 14.88 2.80 -24.48
N GLN A 104 16.17 2.75 -24.82
CA GLN A 104 16.63 2.29 -26.12
C GLN A 104 16.64 0.77 -26.25
N LEU A 105 17.08 0.08 -25.19
CA LEU A 105 17.17 -1.38 -25.16
C LEU A 105 15.80 -2.04 -24.92
N PHE A 106 14.91 -1.35 -24.21
CA PHE A 106 13.58 -1.83 -23.84
C PHE A 106 12.51 -0.79 -24.15
N PRO A 107 12.28 -0.45 -25.44
CA PRO A 107 11.39 0.65 -25.85
C PRO A 107 9.94 0.45 -25.42
N ASP A 108 9.50 -0.80 -25.31
CA ASP A 108 8.11 -1.16 -24.94
C ASP A 108 7.89 -1.25 -23.42
N LEU A 109 8.91 -0.95 -22.63
CA LEU A 109 8.82 -1.14 -21.18
C LEU A 109 8.00 -0.02 -20.50
N HIS A 110 8.05 1.18 -21.07
CA HIS A 110 7.29 2.35 -20.61
C HIS A 110 7.43 2.62 -19.11
N ILE A 111 8.65 2.45 -18.55
CA ILE A 111 8.95 2.74 -17.14
C ILE A 111 9.85 3.95 -17.00
N VAL A 112 9.72 4.61 -15.85
CA VAL A 112 10.67 5.65 -15.40
C VAL A 112 11.18 5.26 -14.03
N ILE A 113 12.49 5.05 -13.91
CA ILE A 113 13.13 4.80 -12.61
C ILE A 113 13.21 6.14 -11.85
N VAL A 114 12.57 6.20 -10.70
CA VAL A 114 12.47 7.43 -9.89
C VAL A 114 13.27 7.36 -8.59
N GLY A 115 13.74 6.18 -8.20
CA GLY A 115 14.52 5.98 -7.00
C GLY A 115 15.21 4.62 -6.99
N ILE A 116 16.33 4.56 -6.29
CA ILE A 116 17.05 3.30 -6.01
C ILE A 116 17.34 3.29 -4.52
N LEU A 117 17.04 2.19 -3.85
CA LEU A 117 17.46 1.96 -2.47
C LEU A 117 18.59 0.92 -2.48
N ARG A 118 19.80 1.36 -2.14
CA ARG A 118 21.02 0.54 -2.08
C ARG A 118 21.57 0.56 -0.67
N ASP A 119 21.71 -0.60 -0.04
CA ASP A 119 22.19 -0.73 1.35
C ASP A 119 21.45 0.21 2.32
N ASP A 120 20.11 0.24 2.21
CA ASP A 120 19.20 1.10 2.96
C ASP A 120 19.42 2.62 2.77
N LYS A 121 20.17 3.02 1.74
CA LYS A 121 20.40 4.42 1.37
C LYS A 121 19.61 4.77 0.10
N PRO A 122 18.73 5.79 0.16
CA PRO A 122 18.02 6.24 -1.02
C PRO A 122 18.94 7.00 -1.96
N ILE A 123 18.86 6.69 -3.24
CA ILE A 123 19.58 7.33 -4.34
C ILE A 123 18.55 7.91 -5.29
N ILE A 124 18.67 9.18 -5.63
CA ILE A 124 17.94 9.79 -6.75
C ILE A 124 18.76 9.48 -8.01
N PRO A 125 18.24 8.63 -8.92
CA PRO A 125 19.05 8.15 -10.02
C PRO A 125 19.24 9.21 -11.10
N GLU A 126 20.47 9.26 -11.62
CA GLU A 126 20.83 10.04 -12.79
C GLU A 126 20.96 9.14 -14.04
N ALA A 127 21.04 9.76 -15.22
CA ALA A 127 21.10 9.03 -16.50
C ALA A 127 22.28 8.04 -16.62
N GLU A 128 23.39 8.35 -15.94
CA GLU A 128 24.62 7.55 -15.92
C GLU A 128 24.64 6.47 -14.82
N ASP A 129 23.64 6.46 -13.94
CA ASP A 129 23.53 5.46 -12.90
C ASP A 129 23.10 4.11 -13.46
N GLN A 130 23.34 3.07 -12.67
CA GLN A 130 22.95 1.68 -12.95
C GLN A 130 22.27 1.08 -11.74
N MET A 131 21.30 0.22 -11.97
CA MET A 131 20.76 -0.67 -10.97
C MET A 131 21.70 -1.86 -10.79
N LEU A 132 21.93 -2.28 -9.54
CA LEU A 132 22.77 -3.41 -9.19
C LEU A 132 21.94 -4.53 -8.56
N ALA A 133 22.46 -5.75 -8.58
CA ALA A 133 21.83 -6.86 -7.89
C ALA A 133 21.72 -6.57 -6.39
N GLY A 134 20.54 -6.75 -5.82
CA GLY A 134 20.23 -6.46 -4.41
C GLY A 134 19.59 -5.09 -4.17
N ASP A 135 19.71 -4.14 -5.09
CA ASP A 135 19.00 -2.86 -5.01
C ASP A 135 17.48 -3.08 -4.97
N ILE A 136 16.77 -2.13 -4.39
CA ILE A 136 15.33 -1.98 -4.63
C ILE A 136 15.16 -0.80 -5.58
N ALA A 137 14.71 -1.10 -6.80
CA ALA A 137 14.39 -0.08 -7.79
C ALA A 137 12.94 0.37 -7.61
N TYR A 138 12.74 1.69 -7.56
CA TYR A 138 11.42 2.30 -7.59
C TYR A 138 11.18 2.87 -8.98
N PHE A 139 10.13 2.41 -9.63
CA PHE A 139 9.77 2.89 -10.96
C PHE A 139 8.28 3.24 -11.05
N VAL A 140 7.98 4.13 -11.97
CA VAL A 140 6.61 4.52 -12.32
C VAL A 140 6.26 3.87 -13.65
N VAL A 141 5.06 3.32 -13.74
CA VAL A 141 4.57 2.60 -14.91
C VAL A 141 3.05 2.76 -15.04
N ASP A 142 2.53 2.76 -16.26
CA ASP A 142 1.10 2.67 -16.50
C ASP A 142 0.54 1.36 -15.97
N THR A 143 -0.65 1.39 -15.38
CA THR A 143 -1.27 0.22 -14.74
C THR A 143 -1.39 -0.97 -15.69
N GLU A 144 -1.65 -0.74 -16.98
CA GLU A 144 -1.76 -1.78 -18.01
C GLU A 144 -0.41 -2.48 -18.31
N HIS A 145 0.72 -1.82 -18.03
CA HIS A 145 2.06 -2.33 -18.36
C HIS A 145 2.78 -2.94 -17.13
N VAL A 146 2.15 -2.97 -15.96
CA VAL A 146 2.77 -3.48 -14.72
C VAL A 146 3.32 -4.90 -14.86
N ALA A 147 2.53 -5.83 -15.40
CA ALA A 147 2.97 -7.23 -15.55
C ALA A 147 4.21 -7.35 -16.44
N ARG A 148 4.27 -6.58 -17.54
CA ARG A 148 5.43 -6.54 -18.44
C ARG A 148 6.66 -5.95 -17.73
N ALA A 149 6.48 -4.87 -16.98
CA ALA A 149 7.56 -4.26 -16.23
C ALA A 149 8.13 -5.25 -15.20
N MET A 150 7.27 -5.93 -14.42
CA MET A 150 7.68 -6.93 -13.45
C MET A 150 8.45 -8.09 -14.09
N ALA A 151 7.97 -8.61 -15.22
CA ALA A 151 8.68 -9.64 -15.98
C ALA A 151 10.07 -9.19 -16.43
N ALA A 152 10.23 -7.93 -16.88
CA ALA A 152 11.54 -7.38 -17.24
C ALA A 152 12.50 -7.29 -16.05
N PHE A 153 12.01 -7.13 -14.83
CA PHE A 153 12.81 -7.23 -13.61
C PHE A 153 13.08 -8.69 -13.17
N GLY A 154 12.54 -9.68 -13.88
CA GLY A 154 12.69 -11.10 -13.56
C GLY A 154 11.64 -11.63 -12.60
N HIS A 155 10.56 -10.89 -12.38
CA HIS A 155 9.45 -11.25 -11.50
C HIS A 155 8.26 -11.72 -12.33
N GLU A 156 8.12 -13.03 -12.49
CA GLU A 156 7.01 -13.71 -13.19
C GLU A 156 6.20 -14.58 -12.22
N GLU A 157 6.10 -14.16 -10.97
CA GLU A 157 5.36 -14.89 -9.94
C GLU A 157 3.87 -14.95 -10.30
N SER A 158 3.30 -16.14 -10.16
CA SER A 158 1.86 -16.33 -10.30
C SER A 158 1.09 -15.67 -9.15
N GLU A 159 -0.11 -15.21 -9.43
CA GLU A 159 -1.01 -14.70 -8.39
C GLU A 159 -1.19 -15.73 -7.26
N ALA A 160 -1.13 -15.25 -6.03
CA ALA A 160 -1.31 -16.09 -4.86
C ALA A 160 -2.77 -16.59 -4.79
N ARG A 161 -2.95 -17.90 -4.67
CA ARG A 161 -4.28 -18.52 -4.47
C ARG A 161 -4.55 -18.92 -3.03
N ARG A 162 -3.54 -18.85 -2.17
CA ARG A 162 -3.62 -19.21 -0.75
C ARG A 162 -2.89 -18.18 0.08
N MET A 163 -3.54 -17.74 1.15
CA MET A 163 -3.00 -16.79 2.10
C MET A 163 -3.11 -17.33 3.51
N VAL A 164 -2.06 -17.17 4.30
CA VAL A 164 -2.09 -17.45 5.72
C VAL A 164 -1.81 -16.16 6.48
N ILE A 165 -2.73 -15.77 7.34
CA ILE A 165 -2.61 -14.61 8.23
C ILE A 165 -2.28 -15.13 9.62
N LEU A 166 -1.15 -14.72 10.17
CA LEU A 166 -0.75 -15.02 11.55
C LEU A 166 -1.16 -13.88 12.45
N GLY A 167 -2.16 -14.12 13.30
CA GLY A 167 -2.78 -13.15 14.19
C GLY A 167 -4.16 -12.68 13.69
N GLY A 168 -5.20 -13.02 14.46
CA GLY A 168 -6.59 -12.61 14.25
C GLY A 168 -6.94 -11.26 14.89
N GLY A 169 -5.96 -10.36 15.09
CA GLY A 169 -6.21 -9.01 15.58
C GLY A 169 -6.88 -8.13 14.51
N ASN A 170 -7.12 -6.85 14.86
CA ASN A 170 -7.84 -5.91 13.99
C ASN A 170 -7.25 -5.81 12.57
N ILE A 171 -5.93 -5.77 12.45
CA ILE A 171 -5.25 -5.72 11.14
C ILE A 171 -5.48 -7.02 10.35
N GLY A 172 -5.29 -8.19 11.01
CA GLY A 172 -5.44 -9.49 10.35
C GLY A 172 -6.85 -9.75 9.87
N LEU A 173 -7.87 -9.40 10.68
CA LEU A 173 -9.28 -9.51 10.30
C LEU A 173 -9.63 -8.54 9.19
N CYS A 174 -9.22 -7.28 9.29
CA CYS A 174 -9.45 -6.27 8.27
C CYS A 174 -8.81 -6.67 6.92
N LEU A 175 -7.57 -7.17 6.95
CA LEU A 175 -6.90 -7.69 5.76
C LEU A 175 -7.64 -8.89 5.17
N GLY A 176 -8.06 -9.85 6.01
CA GLY A 176 -8.82 -11.02 5.58
C GLY A 176 -10.12 -10.64 4.87
N GLN A 177 -10.87 -9.69 5.42
CA GLN A 177 -12.08 -9.16 4.81
C GLN A 177 -11.81 -8.49 3.46
N MET A 178 -10.86 -7.53 3.41
CA MET A 178 -10.49 -6.84 2.17
C MET A 178 -10.05 -7.80 1.07
N VAL A 179 -9.26 -8.82 1.41
CA VAL A 179 -8.79 -9.81 0.44
C VAL A 179 -9.93 -10.70 -0.03
N THR A 180 -10.84 -11.10 0.86
CA THR A 180 -12.03 -11.89 0.48
C THR A 180 -12.93 -11.14 -0.50
N GLU A 181 -13.10 -9.84 -0.31
CA GLU A 181 -13.91 -8.98 -1.18
C GLU A 181 -13.24 -8.70 -2.53
N SER A 182 -11.90 -8.53 -2.53
CA SER A 182 -11.15 -8.08 -3.72
C SER A 182 -10.65 -9.23 -4.59
N TYR A 183 -10.47 -10.44 -4.03
CA TYR A 183 -9.84 -11.58 -4.71
C TYR A 183 -10.74 -12.81 -4.68
N ALA A 184 -11.63 -12.91 -5.68
CA ALA A 184 -12.52 -14.07 -5.83
C ALA A 184 -11.69 -15.37 -5.99
N GLY A 185 -11.91 -16.31 -5.07
CA GLY A 185 -11.26 -17.63 -5.10
C GLY A 185 -9.92 -17.75 -4.35
N MET A 186 -9.48 -16.70 -3.66
CA MET A 186 -8.34 -16.82 -2.75
C MET A 186 -8.76 -17.55 -1.47
N ASN A 187 -8.02 -18.60 -1.09
CA ASN A 187 -8.24 -19.31 0.15
C ASN A 187 -7.44 -18.67 1.29
N ILE A 188 -8.15 -18.09 2.25
CA ILE A 188 -7.53 -17.39 3.38
C ILE A 188 -7.66 -18.23 4.64
N LYS A 189 -6.55 -18.43 5.35
CA LYS A 189 -6.52 -19.08 6.65
C LYS A 189 -5.94 -18.12 7.69
N VAL A 190 -6.73 -17.78 8.70
CA VAL A 190 -6.28 -16.99 9.85
C VAL A 190 -5.91 -17.94 10.98
N ILE A 191 -4.74 -17.74 11.56
CA ILE A 191 -4.24 -18.50 12.72
C ILE A 191 -4.13 -17.52 13.89
N GLU A 192 -4.89 -17.79 14.94
CA GLU A 192 -4.92 -16.98 16.18
C GLU A 192 -4.60 -17.88 17.38
N SER A 193 -3.78 -17.38 18.29
CA SER A 193 -3.38 -18.11 19.50
C SER A 193 -4.42 -18.02 20.61
N SER A 194 -5.15 -16.90 20.66
CA SER A 194 -6.20 -16.69 21.67
C SER A 194 -7.55 -17.18 21.16
N LYS A 195 -8.25 -17.96 21.98
CA LYS A 195 -9.62 -18.44 21.70
C LYS A 195 -10.69 -17.35 21.94
N GLU A 196 -10.32 -16.24 22.58
CA GLU A 196 -11.24 -15.17 22.96
C GLU A 196 -11.33 -14.04 21.89
N ARG A 197 -10.64 -14.23 20.80
CA ARG A 197 -10.64 -13.28 19.66
C ARG A 197 -11.30 -13.87 18.43
#